data_caed313919b2c5a13d01f5996eeafd1c
#
_entry.id   caed313919b2c5a13d01f5996eeafd1c
#
_cell.length_a   1.000
_cell.length_b   1.000
_cell.length_c   1.000
_cell.angle_alpha   90.00
_cell.angle_beta   90.00
_cell.angle_gamma   90.00
#
_symmetry.space_group_name_H-M   'P 1'
#
loop_
_entity.id
_entity.type
_entity.pdbx_description
1 polymer ?
#
loop_
_entity_poly.entity_id
_entity_poly.type
_entity_poly.pdbx_seq_one_letter_code
_entity_poly.pdbx_strand_id
1 'polypeptide(L)'
;RSCLVGSEMCIRDRVYRKDDDATHLPMFHQVEGIYVDTHVTFANLKDLIHKILNSLFGDNIEIRFRPSYFPFTEPSAEVDILSENEKWLEILGCGIVNPIVLENCGIDSKKYSGFAFGLGVERIAMLKYGVNDIRDFYKSNLDFLSQF
;
A
#
# COMPACT_ATOMS: atom_id res chain seq x y z
N ARG A 1 27.41 -5.39 -1.53
CA ARG A 1 26.66 -5.07 -0.28
C ARG A 1 26.22 -3.63 -0.40
N SER A 2 25.01 -3.40 -0.90
CA SER A 2 24.37 -2.11 -0.71
C SER A 2 23.89 -2.09 0.75
N CYS A 3 24.62 -1.42 1.61
CA CYS A 3 24.07 -0.99 2.88
C CYS A 3 23.03 0.09 2.53
N LEU A 4 21.77 -0.24 2.67
CA LEU A 4 20.74 0.78 2.82
C LEU A 4 21.12 1.57 4.08
N VAL A 5 21.47 2.82 3.93
CA VAL A 5 21.68 3.75 5.03
C VAL A 5 20.31 4.19 5.48
N GLY A 6 19.82 3.58 6.52
CA GLY A 6 18.44 3.59 6.97
C GLY A 6 17.81 2.21 6.77
N SER A 7 16.99 1.78 7.70
CA SER A 7 16.32 0.49 7.63
C SER A 7 15.05 0.60 6.78
N GLU A 8 15.23 0.90 5.50
CA GLU A 8 14.15 0.99 4.53
C GLU A 8 14.17 -0.22 3.61
N MET A 9 13.01 -0.84 3.41
CA MET A 9 12.84 -1.87 2.40
C MET A 9 11.53 -1.62 1.66
N CYS A 10 11.61 -1.61 0.33
CA CYS A 10 10.44 -1.61 -0.53
C CYS A 10 10.57 -2.77 -1.50
N ILE A 11 9.54 -3.61 -1.56
CA ILE A 11 9.48 -4.76 -2.46
C ILE A 11 8.24 -4.69 -3.33
N ARG A 12 8.33 -5.32 -4.51
CA ARG A 12 7.16 -5.64 -5.34
C ARG A 12 7.04 -7.14 -5.38
N ASP A 13 5.91 -7.65 -4.96
CA ASP A 13 5.67 -9.06 -4.86
C ASP A 13 4.34 -9.47 -5.51
N ARG A 14 4.15 -10.76 -5.68
CA ARG A 14 2.92 -11.38 -6.17
C ARG A 14 2.28 -12.12 -5.01
N VAL A 15 1.04 -11.72 -4.70
CA VAL A 15 0.29 -12.23 -3.55
C VAL A 15 -0.95 -13.00 -4.00
N TYR A 16 -1.43 -13.90 -3.15
CA TYR A 16 -2.52 -14.81 -3.45
C TYR A 16 -3.56 -14.79 -2.34
N ARG A 17 -4.85 -14.75 -2.72
CA ARG A 17 -5.99 -14.84 -1.80
C ARG A 17 -7.16 -15.52 -2.47
N LYS A 18 -8.16 -15.93 -1.67
CA LYS A 18 -9.36 -16.62 -2.17
C LYS A 18 -10.49 -15.61 -2.48
N ASP A 19 -10.22 -14.65 -3.35
CA ASP A 19 -11.22 -13.67 -3.81
C ASP A 19 -11.19 -13.60 -5.33
N ASP A 20 -12.36 -13.50 -5.96
CA ASP A 20 -12.50 -13.37 -7.41
C ASP A 20 -13.77 -12.62 -7.75
N ASP A 21 -13.67 -11.30 -7.97
CA ASP A 21 -14.75 -10.43 -8.43
C ASP A 21 -14.20 -9.28 -9.31
N ALA A 22 -15.03 -8.32 -9.67
CA ALA A 22 -14.62 -7.20 -10.53
C ALA A 22 -13.57 -6.28 -9.89
N THR A 23 -13.39 -6.35 -8.57
CA THR A 23 -12.47 -5.52 -7.78
C THR A 23 -11.39 -6.30 -7.04
N HIS A 24 -11.48 -7.63 -7.06
CA HIS A 24 -10.57 -8.53 -6.39
C HIS A 24 -10.14 -9.68 -7.30
N LEU A 25 -8.86 -10.02 -7.21
CA LEU A 25 -8.26 -11.15 -7.93
C LEU A 25 -7.68 -12.17 -6.94
N PRO A 26 -7.72 -13.46 -7.29
CA PRO A 26 -7.05 -14.50 -6.51
C PRO A 26 -5.51 -14.37 -6.52
N MET A 27 -4.96 -13.67 -7.51
CA MET A 27 -3.55 -13.33 -7.61
C MET A 27 -3.42 -11.87 -8.08
N PHE A 28 -2.60 -11.08 -7.41
CA PHE A 28 -2.34 -9.68 -7.76
C PHE A 28 -0.93 -9.27 -7.32
N HIS A 29 -0.47 -8.11 -7.79
CA HIS A 29 0.82 -7.55 -7.40
C HIS A 29 0.64 -6.51 -6.29
N GLN A 30 1.60 -6.49 -5.39
CA GLN A 30 1.62 -5.58 -4.27
C GLN A 30 2.99 -4.89 -4.19
N VAL A 31 2.99 -3.60 -3.92
CA VAL A 31 4.17 -2.88 -3.47
C VAL A 31 4.06 -2.74 -1.96
N GLU A 32 5.05 -3.22 -1.27
CA GLU A 32 5.13 -3.18 0.19
C GLU A 32 6.36 -2.41 0.61
N GLY A 33 6.21 -1.61 1.64
CA GLY A 33 7.30 -0.85 2.22
C GLY A 33 7.32 -0.97 3.73
N ILE A 34 8.52 -1.06 4.28
CA ILE A 34 8.79 -0.95 5.71
C ILE A 34 9.91 0.05 5.95
N TYR A 35 9.74 0.87 6.97
CA TYR A 35 10.75 1.81 7.44
C TYR A 35 10.90 1.68 8.95
N VAL A 36 12.13 1.52 9.42
CA VAL A 36 12.45 1.38 10.85
C VAL A 36 13.58 2.34 11.20
N ASP A 37 13.34 3.17 12.20
CA ASP A 37 14.33 4.12 12.72
C ASP A 37 14.00 4.49 14.18
N THR A 38 14.79 5.36 14.78
CA THR A 38 14.49 5.98 16.06
C THR A 38 13.37 7.02 15.86
N HIS A 39 12.39 7.04 16.78
CA HIS A 39 11.30 8.05 16.81
C HIS A 39 10.37 8.08 15.58
N VAL A 40 10.15 6.96 14.94
CA VAL A 40 9.15 6.84 13.86
C VAL A 40 7.73 6.97 14.41
N THR A 41 6.92 7.79 13.77
CA THR A 41 5.55 8.09 14.20
C THR A 41 4.52 7.82 13.10
N PHE A 42 3.25 7.74 13.47
CA PHE A 42 2.16 7.65 12.50
C PHE A 42 2.06 8.91 11.60
N ALA A 43 2.54 10.06 12.08
CA ALA A 43 2.61 11.27 11.26
C ALA A 43 3.62 11.13 10.11
N ASN A 44 4.78 10.50 10.36
CA ASN A 44 5.76 10.19 9.30
C ASN A 44 5.17 9.26 8.24
N LEU A 45 4.43 8.22 8.66
CA LEU A 45 3.70 7.34 7.75
C LEU A 45 2.69 8.10 6.89
N LYS A 46 1.86 8.96 7.51
CA LYS A 46 0.90 9.79 6.78
C LYS A 46 1.56 10.68 5.74
N ASP A 47 2.65 11.35 6.10
CA ASP A 47 3.40 12.22 5.19
C ASP A 47 3.94 11.44 3.98
N LEU A 48 4.51 10.26 4.22
CA LEU A 48 4.98 9.39 3.14
C LEU A 48 3.84 8.96 2.21
N ILE A 49 2.71 8.50 2.77
CA ILE A 49 1.55 8.07 1.98
C ILE A 49 0.99 9.23 1.15
N HIS A 50 0.86 10.43 1.72
CA HIS A 50 0.45 11.62 0.97
C HIS A 50 1.39 11.90 -0.20
N LYS A 51 2.71 11.84 0.00
CA LYS A 51 3.71 12.04 -1.07
C LYS A 51 3.59 11.00 -2.18
N ILE A 52 3.42 9.72 -1.81
CA ILE A 52 3.24 8.63 -2.78
C ILE A 52 1.97 8.87 -3.61
N LEU A 53 0.84 9.12 -2.96
CA LEU A 53 -0.45 9.26 -3.64
C LEU A 53 -0.50 10.54 -4.49
N ASN A 54 0.05 11.64 -4.02
CA ASN A 54 0.17 12.88 -4.82
C ASN A 54 1.05 12.68 -6.05
N SER A 55 2.14 11.92 -5.94
CA SER A 55 2.99 11.58 -7.09
C SER A 55 2.27 10.71 -8.13
N LEU A 56 1.34 9.87 -7.72
CA LEU A 56 0.59 8.96 -8.60
C LEU A 56 -0.62 9.62 -9.26
N PHE A 57 -1.34 10.48 -8.52
CA PHE A 57 -2.65 11.00 -8.90
C PHE A 57 -2.74 12.53 -8.96
N GLY A 58 -1.68 13.24 -8.55
CA GLY A 58 -1.64 14.71 -8.48
C GLY A 58 -2.02 15.28 -7.12
N ASP A 59 -1.74 16.57 -6.94
CA ASP A 59 -1.83 17.24 -5.61
C ASP A 59 -3.26 17.51 -5.12
N ASN A 60 -4.26 17.36 -5.98
CA ASN A 60 -5.66 17.65 -5.64
C ASN A 60 -6.45 16.42 -5.17
N ILE A 61 -5.79 15.30 -4.90
CA ILE A 61 -6.46 14.09 -4.46
C ILE A 61 -6.91 14.20 -3.00
N GLU A 62 -8.16 13.86 -2.74
CA GLU A 62 -8.66 13.73 -1.37
C GLU A 62 -8.32 12.34 -0.82
N ILE A 63 -7.67 12.34 0.36
CA ILE A 63 -7.17 11.14 1.03
C ILE A 63 -7.84 11.02 2.40
N ARG A 64 -8.32 9.83 2.72
CA ARG A 64 -8.92 9.50 4.00
C ARG A 64 -8.22 8.30 4.64
N PHE A 65 -7.86 8.43 5.91
CA PHE A 65 -7.38 7.32 6.74
C PHE A 65 -8.52 6.80 7.61
N ARG A 66 -8.82 5.52 7.49
CA ARG A 66 -9.80 4.83 8.34
C ARG A 66 -9.09 3.89 9.31
N PRO A 67 -9.47 3.85 10.61
CA PRO A 67 -8.95 2.81 11.51
C PRO A 67 -9.22 1.41 10.95
N SER A 68 -8.22 0.54 11.05
CA SER A 68 -8.30 -0.86 10.65
C SER A 68 -7.52 -1.75 11.61
N TYR A 69 -7.50 -3.04 11.35
CA TYR A 69 -6.75 -4.00 12.15
C TYR A 69 -5.92 -4.90 11.25
N PHE A 70 -4.61 -4.93 11.51
CA PHE A 70 -3.70 -5.93 10.97
C PHE A 70 -2.88 -6.52 12.13
N PRO A 71 -2.63 -7.85 12.16
CA PRO A 71 -2.00 -8.49 13.31
C PRO A 71 -0.54 -8.06 13.53
N PHE A 72 0.10 -7.45 12.55
CA PHE A 72 1.49 -7.04 12.57
C PHE A 72 1.71 -5.53 12.73
N THR A 73 0.63 -4.72 12.81
CA THR A 73 0.70 -3.27 13.02
C THR A 73 -0.31 -2.78 14.06
N GLU A 74 0.08 -1.76 14.85
CA GLU A 74 -0.78 -1.09 15.83
C GLU A 74 -0.23 0.33 16.12
N PRO A 75 -0.98 1.41 15.86
CA PRO A 75 -2.27 1.45 15.19
C PRO A 75 -2.17 1.08 13.70
N SER A 76 -3.27 0.54 13.17
CA SER A 76 -3.43 0.21 11.75
C SER A 76 -4.47 1.11 11.10
N ALA A 77 -4.30 1.36 9.81
CA ALA A 77 -5.25 2.11 9.02
C ALA A 77 -5.35 1.57 7.59
N GLU A 78 -6.52 1.71 7.01
CA GLU A 78 -6.76 1.65 5.57
C GLU A 78 -6.81 3.06 5.02
N VAL A 79 -6.32 3.23 3.80
CA VAL A 79 -6.28 4.53 3.12
C VAL A 79 -7.16 4.47 1.89
N ASP A 80 -8.10 5.40 1.85
CA ASP A 80 -8.99 5.57 0.71
C ASP A 80 -8.66 6.88 0.00
N ILE A 81 -8.92 6.90 -1.32
CA ILE A 81 -8.96 8.13 -2.11
C ILE A 81 -10.38 8.36 -2.64
N LEU A 82 -10.73 9.63 -2.84
CA LEU A 82 -11.97 10.01 -3.48
C LEU A 82 -11.79 9.96 -5.00
N SER A 83 -12.57 9.10 -5.67
CA SER A 83 -12.56 9.00 -7.13
C SER A 83 -13.36 10.15 -7.77
N GLU A 84 -13.16 10.39 -9.06
CA GLU A 84 -13.93 11.38 -9.86
C GLU A 84 -15.47 11.16 -9.80
N ASN A 85 -15.90 9.94 -9.52
CA ASN A 85 -17.32 9.57 -9.37
C ASN A 85 -17.83 9.75 -7.92
N GLU A 86 -17.15 10.55 -7.09
CA GLU A 86 -17.49 10.81 -5.68
C GLU A 86 -17.58 9.54 -4.81
N LYS A 87 -16.85 8.49 -5.18
CA LYS A 87 -16.76 7.24 -4.39
C LYS A 87 -15.40 7.11 -3.73
N TRP A 88 -15.43 6.76 -2.46
CA TRP A 88 -14.23 6.40 -1.73
C TRP A 88 -13.77 5.00 -2.15
N LEU A 89 -12.52 4.89 -2.54
CA LEU A 89 -11.89 3.64 -2.96
C LEU A 89 -10.66 3.38 -2.11
N GLU A 90 -10.65 2.21 -1.46
CA GLU A 90 -9.52 1.74 -0.70
C GLU A 90 -8.33 1.44 -1.63
N ILE A 91 -7.16 1.96 -1.27
CA ILE A 91 -5.94 1.84 -2.07
C ILE A 91 -4.89 0.98 -1.39
N LEU A 92 -4.71 1.15 -0.08
CA LEU A 92 -3.65 0.52 0.67
C LEU A 92 -4.00 0.33 2.14
N GLY A 93 -3.34 -0.65 2.76
CA GLY A 93 -3.28 -0.81 4.20
C GLY A 93 -1.93 -0.34 4.74
N CYS A 94 -1.91 0.21 5.95
CA CYS A 94 -0.69 0.70 6.59
C CYS A 94 -0.81 0.69 8.12
N GLY A 95 0.32 0.89 8.81
CA GLY A 95 0.31 1.01 10.26
C GLY A 95 1.71 1.10 10.87
N ILE A 96 1.75 1.35 12.17
CA ILE A 96 2.98 1.27 12.95
C ILE A 96 3.27 -0.20 13.24
N VAL A 97 4.49 -0.63 12.97
CA VAL A 97 4.91 -2.02 13.17
C VAL A 97 4.81 -2.38 14.66
N ASN A 98 4.12 -3.50 14.94
CA ASN A 98 3.98 -3.97 16.31
C ASN A 98 5.36 -4.28 16.92
N PRO A 99 5.66 -3.81 18.13
CA PRO A 99 6.95 -4.06 18.80
C PRO A 99 7.39 -5.53 18.81
N ILE A 100 6.44 -6.46 18.94
CA ILE A 100 6.72 -7.90 18.93
C ILE A 100 7.33 -8.33 17.58
N VAL A 101 6.92 -7.72 16.46
CA VAL A 101 7.49 -8.02 15.14
C VAL A 101 8.95 -7.59 15.08
N LEU A 102 9.27 -6.41 15.61
CA LEU A 102 10.66 -5.91 15.68
C LEU A 102 11.52 -6.83 16.55
N GLU A 103 11.02 -7.22 17.71
CA GLU A 103 11.72 -8.12 18.65
C GLU A 103 11.99 -9.49 18.03
N ASN A 104 11.02 -10.06 17.31
CA ASN A 104 11.19 -11.32 16.59
C ASN A 104 12.25 -11.24 15.47
N CYS A 105 12.52 -10.02 14.97
CA CYS A 105 13.58 -9.75 14.01
C CYS A 105 14.94 -9.38 14.68
N GLY A 106 15.02 -9.42 16.00
CA GLY A 106 16.22 -9.05 16.76
C GLY A 106 16.47 -7.53 16.85
N ILE A 107 15.43 -6.72 16.62
CA ILE A 107 15.48 -5.26 16.69
C ILE A 107 14.94 -4.81 18.05
N ASP A 108 15.69 -3.99 18.77
CA ASP A 108 15.30 -3.46 20.08
C ASP A 108 14.12 -2.48 19.93
N SER A 109 12.93 -2.95 20.29
CA SER A 109 11.68 -2.17 20.18
C SER A 109 11.59 -0.98 21.16
N LYS A 110 12.48 -0.90 22.16
CA LYS A 110 12.59 0.26 23.06
C LYS A 110 13.35 1.41 22.43
N LYS A 111 14.23 1.10 21.47
CA LYS A 111 15.05 2.08 20.76
C LYS A 111 14.51 2.42 19.39
N TYR A 112 13.92 1.45 18.70
CA TYR A 112 13.45 1.58 17.33
C TYR A 112 11.94 1.41 17.25
N SER A 113 11.34 2.16 16.37
CA SER A 113 9.96 1.98 15.92
C SER A 113 9.93 1.96 14.40
N GLY A 114 8.82 1.56 13.82
CA GLY A 114 8.72 1.51 12.36
C GLY A 114 7.29 1.60 11.90
N PHE A 115 7.12 1.88 10.62
CA PHE A 115 5.84 1.74 9.95
C PHE A 115 5.97 0.83 8.73
N ALA A 116 4.83 0.27 8.32
CA ALA A 116 4.72 -0.51 7.10
C ALA A 116 3.46 -0.12 6.32
N PHE A 117 3.50 -0.34 5.01
CA PHE A 117 2.34 -0.19 4.13
C PHE A 117 2.38 -1.22 3.01
N GLY A 118 1.20 -1.56 2.48
CA GLY A 118 1.06 -2.41 1.30
C GLY A 118 -0.03 -1.87 0.39
N LEU A 119 0.29 -1.69 -0.91
CA LEU A 119 -0.63 -1.18 -1.92
C LEU A 119 -0.73 -2.14 -3.12
N GLY A 120 -1.96 -2.35 -3.60
CA GLY A 120 -2.24 -3.19 -4.77
C GLY A 120 -1.96 -2.45 -6.07
N VAL A 121 -1.04 -2.98 -6.89
CA VAL A 121 -0.61 -2.33 -8.14
C VAL A 121 -1.76 -2.23 -9.14
N GLU A 122 -2.53 -3.30 -9.31
CA GLU A 122 -3.66 -3.35 -10.25
C GLU A 122 -4.76 -2.36 -9.86
N ARG A 123 -5.03 -2.18 -8.56
CA ARG A 123 -6.03 -1.22 -8.10
C ARG A 123 -5.62 0.22 -8.39
N ILE A 124 -4.36 0.55 -8.23
CA ILE A 124 -3.80 1.85 -8.64
C ILE A 124 -3.91 2.03 -10.15
N ALA A 125 -3.57 1.00 -10.93
CA ALA A 125 -3.67 1.05 -12.38
C ALA A 125 -5.13 1.22 -12.85
N MET A 126 -6.09 0.51 -12.23
CA MET A 126 -7.52 0.71 -12.50
C MET A 126 -7.93 2.18 -12.35
N LEU A 127 -7.55 2.80 -11.25
CA LEU A 127 -7.90 4.19 -10.97
C LEU A 127 -7.21 5.16 -11.92
N LYS A 128 -5.93 4.94 -12.17
CA LYS A 128 -5.11 5.83 -13.01
C LYS A 128 -5.52 5.80 -14.49
N TYR A 129 -5.98 4.67 -14.98
CA TYR A 129 -6.31 4.43 -16.39
C TYR A 129 -7.79 4.21 -16.66
N GLY A 130 -8.65 4.35 -15.64
CA GLY A 130 -10.10 4.22 -15.79
C GLY A 130 -10.59 2.81 -16.10
N VAL A 131 -9.85 1.77 -15.65
CA VAL A 131 -10.24 0.37 -15.86
C VAL A 131 -11.30 -0.04 -14.84
N ASN A 132 -12.43 -0.56 -15.31
CA ASN A 132 -13.57 -0.88 -14.44
C ASN A 132 -13.55 -2.31 -13.87
N ASP A 133 -12.85 -3.22 -14.50
CA ASP A 133 -12.76 -4.63 -14.10
C ASP A 133 -11.29 -5.05 -14.00
N ILE A 134 -10.83 -5.37 -12.79
CA ILE A 134 -9.44 -5.76 -12.51
C ILE A 134 -9.00 -7.00 -13.30
N ARG A 135 -9.95 -7.88 -13.68
CA ARG A 135 -9.68 -9.10 -14.43
C ARG A 135 -9.20 -8.83 -15.86
N ASP A 136 -9.46 -7.63 -16.40
CA ASP A 136 -9.03 -7.26 -17.75
C ASP A 136 -7.51 -7.22 -17.88
N PHE A 137 -6.78 -6.92 -16.81
CA PHE A 137 -5.31 -6.99 -16.80
C PHE A 137 -4.75 -8.38 -17.08
N TYR A 138 -5.54 -9.44 -16.91
CA TYR A 138 -5.09 -10.84 -17.02
C TYR A 138 -5.74 -11.63 -18.15
N LYS A 139 -6.69 -11.04 -18.89
CA LYS A 139 -7.38 -11.69 -20.01
C LYS A 139 -6.55 -11.76 -21.29
N SER A 140 -5.37 -11.11 -21.34
CA SER A 140 -4.53 -11.04 -22.54
C SER A 140 -5.27 -10.56 -23.79
N ASN A 141 -6.25 -9.66 -23.61
CA ASN A 141 -7.01 -9.07 -24.72
C ASN A 141 -6.15 -8.01 -25.41
N LEU A 142 -5.90 -8.18 -26.71
CA LEU A 142 -5.05 -7.26 -27.49
C LEU A 142 -5.65 -5.85 -27.60
N ASP A 143 -6.97 -5.74 -27.74
CA ASP A 143 -7.64 -4.44 -27.82
C ASP A 143 -7.55 -3.68 -26.50
N PHE A 144 -7.58 -4.40 -25.38
CA PHE A 144 -7.34 -3.81 -24.05
C PHE A 144 -5.88 -3.36 -23.91
N LEU A 145 -4.92 -4.19 -24.27
CA LEU A 145 -3.49 -3.89 -24.13
C LEU A 145 -3.03 -2.75 -25.03
N SER A 146 -3.69 -2.55 -26.19
CA SER A 146 -3.35 -1.49 -27.15
C SER A 146 -3.78 -0.08 -26.70
N GLN A 147 -4.49 0.04 -25.56
CA GLN A 147 -4.91 1.33 -24.98
C GLN A 147 -3.79 2.01 -24.19
N PHE A 148 -2.76 1.28 -23.85
CA PHE A 148 -1.61 1.72 -23.06
C PHE A 148 -0.33 1.69 -23.91
#